data_338ae0c7d6cc5c5ef822ec5d5c6391ab
#
_entry.id   338ae0c7d6cc5c5ef822ec5d5c6391ab
#
_cell.length_a   1.000
_cell.length_b   1.000
_cell.length_c   1.000
_cell.angle_alpha   90.00
_cell.angle_beta   90.00
_cell.angle_gamma   90.00
#
_symmetry.space_group_name_H-M   'P 1'
#
loop_
_entity.id
_entity.type
_entity.pdbx_description
1 polymer ?
#
loop_
_entity_poly.entity_id
_entity_poly.type
_entity_poly.pdbx_seq_one_letter_code
_entity_poly.pdbx_strand_id
1 'polypeptide(L)'
;MALFNYASKEITIKIVYYGPGLSGKTTNLQYLHSIFDPSKRGKLISLATEADRTLFFDFLPVEIGKISDFSIRFQLYTVPGQVRYNATRKLVLKGADAVVFVADSQYEMREQNLESIGNMRENLIANNVNPDDIPIILQFNKRDLSNIASVDELNRDDMNGKKLLLSTEQG
;
A
#
# COMPACT_ATOMS: atom_id res chain seq x y z
N MET A 1 0.97 6.91 -13.00
CA MET A 1 -0.05 7.10 -14.07
C MET A 1 -0.47 5.75 -14.58
N ALA A 2 -1.77 5.52 -14.67
CA ALA A 2 -2.31 4.26 -15.17
C ALA A 2 -1.78 3.94 -16.59
N LEU A 3 -1.47 2.66 -16.82
CA LEU A 3 -0.98 2.20 -18.10
C LEU A 3 -2.14 1.68 -18.96
N PHE A 4 -2.30 2.27 -20.14
CA PHE A 4 -3.29 1.85 -21.12
C PHE A 4 -2.63 1.00 -22.20
N ASN A 5 -3.13 -0.24 -22.36
CA ASN A 5 -2.76 -1.10 -23.48
C ASN A 5 -3.96 -1.24 -24.41
N TYR A 6 -3.92 -0.52 -25.53
CA TYR A 6 -5.02 -0.50 -26.48
C TYR A 6 -5.13 -1.81 -27.29
N ALA A 7 -4.03 -2.52 -27.48
CA ALA A 7 -4.03 -3.78 -28.22
C ALA A 7 -4.73 -4.90 -27.46
N SER A 8 -4.45 -5.03 -26.15
CA SER A 8 -5.10 -6.01 -25.28
C SER A 8 -6.37 -5.48 -24.62
N LYS A 9 -6.68 -4.18 -24.76
CA LYS A 9 -7.77 -3.48 -24.07
C LYS A 9 -7.69 -3.65 -22.56
N GLU A 10 -6.54 -3.31 -22.00
CA GLU A 10 -6.28 -3.38 -20.56
C GLU A 10 -5.85 -2.02 -20.00
N ILE A 11 -6.36 -1.71 -18.82
CA ILE A 11 -5.91 -0.60 -18.00
C ILE A 11 -5.26 -1.20 -16.76
N THR A 12 -3.99 -0.91 -16.53
CA THR A 12 -3.24 -1.39 -15.38
C THR A 12 -3.00 -0.24 -14.41
N ILE A 13 -3.39 -0.43 -13.16
CA ILE A 13 -3.25 0.54 -12.07
C ILE A 13 -2.35 -0.09 -11.00
N LYS A 14 -1.27 0.60 -10.65
CA LYS A 14 -0.33 0.18 -9.60
C LYS A 14 -0.72 0.79 -8.28
N ILE A 15 -0.95 -0.06 -7.27
CA ILE A 15 -1.26 0.32 -5.89
C ILE A 15 -0.19 -0.24 -4.97
N VAL A 16 0.39 0.61 -4.15
CA VAL A 16 1.43 0.23 -3.20
C VAL A 16 0.92 0.33 -1.76
N TYR A 17 1.00 -0.77 -1.02
CA TYR A 17 0.76 -0.83 0.41
C TYR A 17 2.02 -0.45 1.16
N TYR A 18 1.96 0.66 1.87
CA TYR A 18 3.04 1.23 2.65
C TYR A 18 2.71 1.20 4.13
N GLY A 19 3.68 1.33 5.00
CA GLY A 19 3.48 1.38 6.45
C GLY A 19 4.63 0.73 7.23
N PRO A 20 4.63 0.87 8.56
CA PRO A 20 5.68 0.31 9.39
C PRO A 20 5.73 -1.22 9.35
N GLY A 21 6.83 -1.78 9.85
CA GLY A 21 6.97 -3.23 9.98
C GLY A 21 5.85 -3.82 10.83
N LEU A 22 5.35 -5.00 10.45
CA LEU A 22 4.30 -5.74 11.14
C LEU A 22 2.94 -5.02 11.22
N SER A 23 2.70 -3.99 10.42
CA SER A 23 1.40 -3.29 10.40
C SER A 23 0.28 -4.09 9.72
N GLY A 24 0.61 -5.17 9.00
CA GLY A 24 -0.35 -6.04 8.34
C GLY A 24 -0.46 -5.85 6.82
N LYS A 25 0.54 -5.26 6.17
CA LYS A 25 0.57 -5.09 4.70
C LYS A 25 0.47 -6.41 3.96
N THR A 26 1.32 -7.37 4.28
CA THR A 26 1.31 -8.73 3.69
C THR A 26 -0.01 -9.45 3.99
N THR A 27 -0.52 -9.33 5.20
CA THR A 27 -1.80 -9.93 5.61
C THR A 27 -2.97 -9.38 4.79
N ASN A 28 -2.95 -8.08 4.46
CA ASN A 28 -3.95 -7.48 3.56
C ASN A 28 -3.95 -8.16 2.19
N LEU A 29 -2.79 -8.35 1.57
CA LEU A 29 -2.71 -9.02 0.27
C LEU A 29 -3.11 -10.49 0.35
N GLN A 30 -2.73 -11.19 1.40
CA GLN A 30 -3.15 -12.58 1.64
C GLN A 30 -4.67 -12.69 1.78
N TYR A 31 -5.29 -11.77 2.52
CA TYR A 31 -6.75 -11.72 2.67
C TYR A 31 -7.43 -11.44 1.33
N LEU A 32 -7.01 -10.43 0.59
CA LEU A 32 -7.53 -10.12 -0.74
C LEU A 32 -7.38 -11.33 -1.67
N HIS A 33 -6.23 -11.98 -1.67
CA HIS A 33 -6.03 -13.21 -2.45
C HIS A 33 -7.04 -14.29 -2.08
N SER A 34 -7.39 -14.43 -0.81
CA SER A 34 -8.33 -15.45 -0.35
C SER A 34 -9.79 -15.19 -0.76
N ILE A 35 -10.20 -13.92 -0.89
CA ILE A 35 -11.59 -13.54 -1.18
C ILE A 35 -11.87 -13.28 -2.66
N PHE A 36 -10.86 -12.94 -3.46
CA PHE A 36 -11.05 -12.76 -4.90
C PHE A 36 -11.33 -14.09 -5.61
N ASP A 37 -12.20 -14.05 -6.60
CA ASP A 37 -12.45 -15.19 -7.48
C ASP A 37 -11.12 -15.67 -8.11
N PRO A 38 -10.80 -16.98 -8.04
CA PRO A 38 -9.58 -17.53 -8.62
C PRO A 38 -9.38 -17.19 -10.10
N SER A 39 -10.46 -16.98 -10.86
CA SER A 39 -10.39 -16.57 -12.27
C SER A 39 -9.98 -15.11 -12.47
N LYS A 40 -10.07 -14.28 -11.43
CA LYS A 40 -9.82 -12.84 -11.46
C LYS A 40 -8.57 -12.41 -10.69
N ARG A 41 -7.82 -13.35 -10.15
CA ARG A 41 -6.57 -13.11 -9.42
C ARG A 41 -5.43 -13.91 -10.01
N GLY A 42 -4.23 -13.34 -9.95
CA GLY A 42 -3.00 -14.08 -10.22
C GLY A 42 -2.45 -14.74 -8.96
N LYS A 43 -1.23 -15.23 -9.06
CA LYS A 43 -0.50 -15.76 -7.91
C LYS A 43 -0.07 -14.63 -6.99
N LEU A 44 -0.21 -14.83 -5.68
CA LEU A 44 0.46 -14.01 -4.70
C LEU A 44 1.94 -14.41 -4.67
N ILE A 45 2.81 -13.49 -5.06
CA ILE A 45 4.25 -13.72 -5.12
C ILE A 45 4.89 -12.93 -3.98
N SER A 46 5.66 -13.62 -3.14
CA SER A 46 6.50 -12.99 -2.13
C SER A 46 7.95 -13.10 -2.57
N LEU A 47 8.57 -11.96 -2.86
CA LEU A 47 9.95 -11.88 -3.31
C LEU A 47 10.87 -11.65 -2.10
N ALA A 48 11.44 -12.74 -1.61
CA ALA A 48 12.51 -12.74 -0.63
C ALA A 48 13.73 -13.40 -1.27
N THR A 49 14.84 -12.67 -1.40
CA THR A 49 16.09 -13.28 -1.83
C THR A 49 16.88 -13.74 -0.61
N GLU A 50 17.21 -15.03 -0.54
CA GLU A 50 18.02 -15.61 0.54
C GLU A 50 19.44 -15.05 0.59
N ALA A 51 20.00 -14.62 -0.53
CA ALA A 51 21.37 -14.15 -0.64
C ALA A 51 21.55 -12.64 -0.37
N ASP A 52 20.55 -11.85 -0.67
CA ASP A 52 20.55 -10.41 -0.46
C ASP A 52 19.17 -10.00 0.07
N ARG A 53 19.06 -9.80 1.38
CA ARG A 53 17.81 -9.46 2.06
C ARG A 53 17.24 -8.09 1.69
N THR A 54 17.55 -7.61 0.48
CA THR A 54 17.24 -6.26 0.03
C THR A 54 15.91 -6.15 -0.72
N LEU A 55 15.29 -7.28 -1.12
CA LEU A 55 14.05 -7.28 -1.89
C LEU A 55 12.97 -8.10 -1.19
N PHE A 56 12.38 -7.54 -0.13
CA PHE A 56 11.20 -8.11 0.52
C PHE A 56 9.96 -7.32 0.12
N PHE A 57 9.26 -7.76 -0.90
CA PHE A 57 7.94 -7.23 -1.21
C PHE A 57 7.01 -8.33 -1.72
N ASP A 58 5.72 -8.12 -1.56
CA ASP A 58 4.69 -9.00 -2.09
C ASP A 58 4.05 -8.35 -3.32
N PHE A 59 3.59 -9.19 -4.24
CA PHE A 59 2.90 -8.77 -5.44
C PHE A 59 1.67 -9.62 -5.68
N LEU A 60 0.53 -8.98 -5.92
CA LEU A 60 -0.73 -9.63 -6.25
C LEU A 60 -1.42 -8.89 -7.40
N PRO A 61 -1.51 -9.50 -8.60
CA PRO A 61 -2.34 -8.97 -9.67
C PRO A 61 -3.80 -9.42 -9.49
N VAL A 62 -4.74 -8.48 -9.63
CA VAL A 62 -6.18 -8.77 -9.59
C VAL A 62 -6.91 -8.05 -10.72
N GLU A 63 -7.92 -8.67 -11.30
CA GLU A 63 -8.85 -8.07 -12.24
C GLU A 63 -10.11 -7.64 -11.50
N ILE A 64 -10.46 -6.36 -11.56
CA ILE A 64 -11.58 -5.81 -10.79
C ILE A 64 -12.84 -5.54 -11.62
N GLY A 65 -12.77 -5.65 -12.95
CA GLY A 65 -13.90 -5.41 -13.82
C GLY A 65 -13.53 -4.77 -15.13
N LYS A 66 -14.52 -4.16 -15.78
CA LYS A 66 -14.34 -3.47 -17.07
C LYS A 66 -14.92 -2.07 -17.01
N ILE A 67 -14.26 -1.13 -17.69
CA ILE A 67 -14.80 0.17 -18.05
C ILE A 67 -14.86 0.20 -19.57
N SER A 68 -16.08 0.35 -20.14
CA SER A 68 -16.31 0.16 -21.57
C SER A 68 -15.86 -1.25 -21.99
N ASP A 69 -14.95 -1.37 -22.95
CA ASP A 69 -14.37 -2.64 -23.38
C ASP A 69 -12.97 -2.92 -22.82
N PHE A 70 -12.46 -2.04 -21.92
CA PHE A 70 -11.18 -2.21 -21.26
C PHE A 70 -11.31 -2.99 -19.94
N SER A 71 -10.51 -4.05 -19.78
CA SER A 71 -10.34 -4.75 -18.51
C SER A 71 -9.47 -3.92 -17.58
N ILE A 72 -9.89 -3.76 -16.32
CA ILE A 72 -9.14 -3.05 -15.30
C ILE A 72 -8.41 -4.05 -14.42
N ARG A 73 -7.09 -3.91 -14.38
CA ARG A 73 -6.21 -4.71 -13.52
C ARG A 73 -5.54 -3.85 -12.48
N PHE A 74 -5.59 -4.30 -11.24
CA PHE A 74 -4.77 -3.75 -10.18
C PHE A 74 -3.52 -4.62 -9.99
N GLN A 75 -2.38 -3.96 -9.90
CA GLN A 75 -1.13 -4.55 -9.44
C GLN A 75 -0.88 -4.07 -8.03
N LEU A 76 -1.10 -4.94 -7.06
CA LEU A 76 -0.96 -4.64 -5.64
C LEU A 76 0.44 -5.06 -5.18
N TYR A 77 1.16 -4.11 -4.59
CA TYR A 77 2.50 -4.32 -4.04
C TYR A 77 2.53 -3.99 -2.56
N THR A 78 3.33 -4.71 -1.78
CA THR A 78 3.74 -4.26 -0.45
C THR A 78 5.18 -3.77 -0.48
N VAL A 79 5.55 -2.92 0.47
CA VAL A 79 6.94 -2.55 0.72
C VAL A 79 7.42 -3.15 2.04
N PRO A 80 8.74 -3.44 2.19
CA PRO A 80 9.29 -3.84 3.47
C PRO A 80 9.17 -2.68 4.48
N GLY A 81 8.69 -2.99 5.69
CA GLY A 81 8.44 -1.98 6.72
C GLY A 81 9.68 -1.53 7.47
N GLN A 82 10.77 -2.28 7.41
CA GLN A 82 12.00 -1.94 8.13
C GLN A 82 12.80 -0.83 7.41
N VAL A 83 13.31 0.12 8.20
CA VAL A 83 14.04 1.31 7.70
C VAL A 83 15.24 0.95 6.81
N ARG A 84 15.96 -0.11 7.14
CA ARG A 84 17.13 -0.58 6.37
C ARG A 84 16.84 -0.93 4.90
N TYR A 85 15.57 -1.12 4.55
CA TYR A 85 15.15 -1.45 3.18
C TYR A 85 14.61 -0.25 2.41
N ASN A 86 15.08 0.95 2.72
CA ASN A 86 14.59 2.17 2.09
C ASN A 86 14.76 2.19 0.56
N ALA A 87 15.87 1.64 0.05
CA ALA A 87 16.10 1.54 -1.39
C ALA A 87 15.01 0.69 -2.09
N THR A 88 14.60 -0.42 -1.48
CA THR A 88 13.52 -1.26 -1.99
C THR A 88 12.17 -0.53 -1.91
N ARG A 89 11.89 0.18 -0.82
CA ARG A 89 10.67 0.98 -0.68
C ARG A 89 10.56 2.02 -1.78
N LYS A 90 11.63 2.77 -2.03
CA LYS A 90 11.70 3.75 -3.11
C LYS A 90 11.48 3.13 -4.48
N LEU A 91 12.12 1.98 -4.74
CA LEU A 91 11.98 1.27 -6.01
C LEU A 91 10.55 0.77 -6.25
N VAL A 92 9.91 0.19 -5.24
CA VAL A 92 8.53 -0.31 -5.35
C VAL A 92 7.54 0.84 -5.57
N LEU A 93 7.75 2.01 -4.95
CA LEU A 93 6.90 3.19 -5.16
C LEU A 93 6.99 3.79 -6.56
N LYS A 94 8.04 3.50 -7.30
CA LYS A 94 8.20 4.04 -8.66
C LYS A 94 7.02 3.63 -9.55
N GLY A 95 6.38 4.62 -10.15
CA GLY A 95 5.22 4.39 -11.02
C GLY A 95 3.92 4.04 -10.29
N ALA A 96 3.85 4.20 -8.97
CA ALA A 96 2.62 4.01 -8.22
C ALA A 96 1.54 5.01 -8.66
N ASP A 97 0.32 4.52 -8.84
CA ASP A 97 -0.86 5.33 -9.15
C ASP A 97 -1.64 5.71 -7.89
N ALA A 98 -1.54 4.91 -6.85
CA ALA A 98 -2.13 5.15 -5.54
C ALA A 98 -1.32 4.44 -4.45
N VAL A 99 -1.48 4.90 -3.22
CA VAL A 99 -0.86 4.30 -2.04
C VAL A 99 -1.93 3.99 -1.00
N VAL A 100 -1.85 2.80 -0.40
CA VAL A 100 -2.59 2.46 0.81
C VAL A 100 -1.58 2.46 1.96
N PHE A 101 -1.71 3.41 2.86
CA PHE A 101 -0.89 3.45 4.06
C PHE A 101 -1.56 2.66 5.17
N VAL A 102 -0.95 1.55 5.57
CA VAL A 102 -1.45 0.67 6.64
C VAL A 102 -0.79 1.07 7.95
N ALA A 103 -1.50 1.84 8.76
CA ALA A 103 -1.06 2.22 10.08
C ALA A 103 -1.38 1.12 11.10
N ASP A 104 -0.50 0.95 12.06
CA ASP A 104 -0.74 0.11 13.23
C ASP A 104 -1.44 0.95 14.31
N SER A 105 -2.65 0.57 14.71
CA SER A 105 -3.45 1.36 15.65
C SER A 105 -2.95 1.35 17.09
N GLN A 106 -2.00 0.49 17.44
CA GLN A 106 -1.46 0.41 18.79
C GLN A 106 -0.75 1.72 19.19
N TYR A 107 -0.98 2.20 20.40
CA TYR A 107 -0.32 3.43 20.89
C TYR A 107 1.20 3.35 20.83
N GLU A 108 1.77 2.21 21.12
CA GLU A 108 3.22 1.98 21.09
C GLU A 108 3.82 2.08 19.67
N MET A 109 3.00 2.00 18.64
CA MET A 109 3.42 2.07 17.22
C MET A 109 3.28 3.46 16.60
N ARG A 110 2.88 4.45 17.38
CA ARG A 110 2.66 5.82 16.91
C ARG A 110 3.89 6.42 16.22
N GLU A 111 5.05 6.31 16.85
CA GLU A 111 6.30 6.85 16.29
C GLU A 111 6.68 6.16 14.98
N GLN A 112 6.53 4.84 14.91
CA GLN A 112 6.80 4.06 13.71
C GLN A 112 5.83 4.41 12.57
N ASN A 113 4.57 4.67 12.87
CA ASN A 113 3.61 5.18 11.88
C ASN A 113 4.07 6.53 11.32
N LEU A 114 4.43 7.48 12.19
CA LEU A 114 4.88 8.82 11.80
C LEU A 114 6.17 8.78 10.97
N GLU A 115 7.13 7.97 11.38
CA GLU A 115 8.38 7.76 10.64
C GLU A 115 8.10 7.16 9.24
N SER A 116 7.24 6.16 9.17
CA SER A 116 6.90 5.48 7.92
C SER A 116 6.16 6.39 6.95
N ILE A 117 5.23 7.23 7.42
CA ILE A 117 4.50 8.15 6.55
C ILE A 117 5.42 9.27 6.04
N GLY A 118 6.31 9.78 6.89
CA GLY A 118 7.35 10.73 6.48
C GLY A 118 8.25 10.17 5.41
N ASN A 119 8.74 8.94 5.61
CA ASN A 119 9.57 8.23 4.64
C ASN A 119 8.83 7.95 3.31
N MET A 120 7.54 7.60 3.36
CA MET A 120 6.73 7.45 2.17
C MET A 120 6.70 8.74 1.34
N ARG A 121 6.47 9.89 2.00
CA ARG A 121 6.46 11.20 1.34
C ARG A 121 7.81 11.53 0.70
N GLU A 122 8.90 11.30 1.41
CA GLU A 122 10.27 11.48 0.88
C GLU A 122 10.53 10.60 -0.35
N ASN A 123 10.14 9.34 -0.30
CA ASN A 123 10.32 8.41 -1.42
C ASN A 123 9.43 8.73 -2.62
N LEU A 124 8.22 9.25 -2.41
CA LEU A 124 7.38 9.77 -3.49
C LEU A 124 8.05 10.96 -4.19
N ILE A 125 8.53 11.93 -3.42
CA ILE A 125 9.25 13.10 -3.95
C ILE A 125 10.50 12.66 -4.73
N ALA A 126 11.25 11.71 -4.18
CA ALA A 126 12.43 11.14 -4.84
C ALA A 126 12.13 10.40 -6.15
N ASN A 127 10.88 9.99 -6.36
CA ASN A 127 10.37 9.44 -7.61
C ASN A 127 9.67 10.48 -8.50
N ASN A 128 9.84 11.77 -8.21
CA ASN A 128 9.19 12.89 -8.90
C ASN A 128 7.66 12.87 -8.82
N VAL A 129 7.11 12.33 -7.73
CA VAL A 129 5.68 12.33 -7.44
C VAL A 129 5.41 13.30 -6.29
N ASN A 130 4.52 14.26 -6.53
CA ASN A 130 4.05 15.11 -5.43
C ASN A 130 3.11 14.31 -4.52
N PRO A 131 3.44 14.15 -3.22
CA PRO A 131 2.58 13.41 -2.30
C PRO A 131 1.16 14.00 -2.15
N ASP A 132 0.97 15.25 -2.55
CA ASP A 132 -0.32 15.90 -2.46
C ASP A 132 -1.22 15.62 -3.67
N ASP A 133 -0.66 15.14 -4.75
CA ASP A 133 -1.40 14.85 -5.99
C ASP A 133 -1.75 13.37 -6.14
N ILE A 134 -1.00 12.47 -5.51
CA ILE A 134 -1.29 11.03 -5.56
C ILE A 134 -2.37 10.65 -4.56
N PRO A 135 -3.36 9.82 -4.94
CA PRO A 135 -4.34 9.29 -3.99
C PRO A 135 -3.65 8.46 -2.89
N ILE A 136 -3.91 8.81 -1.64
CA ILE A 136 -3.45 8.08 -0.47
C ILE A 136 -4.65 7.70 0.38
N ILE A 137 -4.80 6.40 0.64
CA ILE A 137 -5.82 5.86 1.53
C ILE A 137 -5.13 5.49 2.84
N LEU A 138 -5.63 5.99 3.97
CA LEU A 138 -5.19 5.54 5.28
C LEU A 138 -6.05 4.36 5.73
N GLN A 139 -5.40 3.27 6.06
CA GLN A 139 -6.03 2.09 6.63
C GLN A 139 -5.51 1.91 8.05
N PHE A 140 -6.41 2.04 9.03
CA PHE A 140 -6.08 1.82 10.44
C PHE A 140 -6.32 0.36 10.78
N ASN A 141 -5.23 -0.40 10.89
CA ASN A 141 -5.27 -1.84 11.12
C ASN A 141 -5.13 -2.18 12.61
N LYS A 142 -5.46 -3.42 12.97
CA LYS A 142 -5.42 -3.94 14.34
C LYS A 142 -6.39 -3.26 15.31
N ARG A 143 -7.58 -2.90 14.79
CA ARG A 143 -8.64 -2.27 15.58
C ARG A 143 -9.27 -3.19 16.64
N ASP A 144 -9.02 -4.49 16.53
CA ASP A 144 -9.43 -5.55 17.47
C ASP A 144 -8.61 -5.60 18.76
N LEU A 145 -7.47 -4.92 18.80
CA LEU A 145 -6.60 -4.89 19.98
C LEU A 145 -7.11 -3.88 21.02
N SER A 146 -6.66 -4.05 22.28
CA SER A 146 -7.18 -3.28 23.41
C SER A 146 -6.49 -1.93 23.64
N ASN A 147 -5.21 -1.81 23.36
CA ASN A 147 -4.42 -0.59 23.60
C ASN A 147 -4.16 0.17 22.29
N ILE A 148 -5.22 0.75 21.74
CA ILE A 148 -5.21 1.40 20.44
C ILE A 148 -5.64 2.87 20.51
N ALA A 149 -5.06 3.68 19.62
CA ALA A 149 -5.46 5.05 19.40
C ALA A 149 -6.84 5.14 18.72
N SER A 150 -7.58 6.20 18.98
CA SER A 150 -8.82 6.47 18.24
C SER A 150 -8.51 6.84 16.79
N VAL A 151 -9.52 6.70 15.91
CA VAL A 151 -9.40 7.10 14.51
C VAL A 151 -9.07 8.60 14.40
N ASP A 152 -9.65 9.44 15.24
CA ASP A 152 -9.39 10.88 15.24
C ASP A 152 -7.95 11.22 15.63
N GLU A 153 -7.37 10.48 16.59
CA GLU A 153 -5.95 10.63 16.96
C GLU A 153 -5.03 10.23 15.80
N LEU A 154 -5.29 9.08 15.18
CA LEU A 154 -4.51 8.59 14.04
C LEU A 154 -4.62 9.54 12.82
N ASN A 155 -5.80 10.05 12.53
CA ASN A 155 -6.00 11.03 11.46
C ASN A 155 -5.22 12.31 11.69
N ARG A 156 -5.16 12.80 12.91
CA ARG A 156 -4.38 14.01 13.24
C ARG A 156 -2.89 13.79 13.09
N ASP A 157 -2.41 12.64 13.50
CA ASP A 157 -0.99 12.29 13.42
C ASP A 157 -0.52 12.09 11.98
N ASP A 158 -1.30 11.39 11.19
CA ASP A 158 -0.86 10.94 9.86
C ASP A 158 -1.09 12.00 8.78
N MET A 159 -1.97 12.95 9.00
CA MET A 159 -2.45 13.81 7.93
C MET A 159 -1.84 15.21 7.86
N ASN A 160 -1.25 15.73 8.94
CA ASN A 160 -0.60 17.05 8.93
C ASN A 160 -1.32 18.09 8.05
N GLY A 161 -2.67 18.11 8.10
CA GLY A 161 -3.52 19.05 7.36
C GLY A 161 -3.97 18.61 5.97
N LYS A 162 -3.65 17.38 5.52
CA LYS A 162 -4.11 16.86 4.22
C LYS A 162 -5.52 16.26 4.33
N LYS A 163 -6.39 16.61 3.40
CA LYS A 163 -7.75 16.07 3.35
C LYS A 163 -7.72 14.64 2.79
N LEU A 164 -8.14 13.68 3.59
CA LEU A 164 -8.30 12.27 3.20
C LEU A 164 -9.39 12.11 2.13
N LEU A 165 -9.11 11.22 1.18
CA LEU A 165 -10.14 10.74 0.27
C LEU A 165 -11.00 9.65 0.92
N LEU A 166 -10.43 8.77 1.75
CA LEU A 166 -11.15 7.71 2.47
C LEU A 166 -10.31 7.18 3.65
N SER A 167 -10.92 6.99 4.80
CA SER A 167 -10.38 6.15 5.87
C SER A 167 -11.20 4.87 5.97
N THR A 168 -10.55 3.72 6.05
CA THR A 168 -11.21 2.43 6.29
C THR A 168 -10.81 1.91 7.65
N GLU A 169 -11.82 1.54 8.45
CA GLU A 169 -11.61 0.76 9.66
C GLU A 169 -11.72 -0.73 9.29
N GLN A 170 -10.71 -1.50 9.64
CA GLN A 170 -10.83 -2.95 9.61
C GLN A 170 -10.84 -3.47 11.05
N GLY A 171 -11.92 -4.15 11.39
CA GLY A 171 -12.06 -4.93 12.60
C GLY A 171 -11.35 -6.27 12.50
#